data_1002ecb221653ddb89beb6f001f22f6c
#
_entry.id   1002ecb221653ddb89beb6f001f22f6c
#
_cell.length_a   1.000
_cell.length_b   1.000
_cell.length_c   1.000
_cell.angle_alpha   90.00
_cell.angle_beta   90.00
_cell.angle_gamma   90.00
#
_symmetry.space_group_name_H-M   'P 1'
#
loop_
_entity.id
_entity.type
_entity.pdbx_description
1 polymer ?
#
loop_
_entity_poly.entity_id
_entity_poly.type
_entity_poly.pdbx_seq_one_letter_code
_entity_poly.pdbx_strand_id
1 'polypeptide(L)'
;MTKKLPLGPVMLDVAGTTLTAEDRERLCHPLVGGIILFSRNFESCAQLAALTAEIHALREPRLLIAVDHEGGRVQIGRAHV
;
A
#
# COMPACT_ATOMS: atom_id res chain seq x y z
N MET A 1 -10.54 7.26 10.02
CA MET A 1 -11.32 6.11 10.48
C MET A 1 -11.07 4.92 9.59
N THR A 2 -10.80 3.78 10.18
CA THR A 2 -10.48 2.57 9.44
C THR A 2 -11.74 1.88 8.97
N LYS A 3 -11.78 1.52 7.70
CA LYS A 3 -12.92 0.81 7.12
C LYS A 3 -12.73 -0.68 7.22
N LYS A 4 -13.82 -1.40 7.41
CA LYS A 4 -13.80 -2.86 7.45
C LYS A 4 -14.29 -3.37 6.11
N LEU A 5 -13.36 -3.90 5.33
CA LEU A 5 -13.64 -4.40 3.99
C LEU A 5 -12.90 -5.71 3.78
N PRO A 6 -13.50 -6.68 3.09
CA PRO A 6 -12.76 -7.90 2.77
C PRO A 6 -11.62 -7.58 1.80
N LEU A 7 -10.58 -8.39 1.84
CA LEU A 7 -9.51 -8.25 0.87
C LEU A 7 -9.92 -8.88 -0.44
N GLY A 8 -9.87 -8.10 -1.49
CA GLY A 8 -10.20 -8.58 -2.80
C GLY A 8 -8.96 -9.01 -3.57
N PRO A 9 -9.14 -9.47 -4.81
CA PRO A 9 -8.03 -10.02 -5.61
C PRO A 9 -7.21 -8.97 -6.36
N VAL A 10 -7.59 -7.70 -6.30
CA VAL A 10 -6.96 -6.66 -7.12
C VAL A 10 -5.83 -5.97 -6.35
N MET A 11 -4.69 -5.81 -7.02
CA MET A 11 -3.57 -5.02 -6.50
C MET A 11 -3.50 -3.73 -7.28
N LEU A 12 -3.32 -2.63 -6.57
CA LEU A 12 -3.19 -1.31 -7.18
C LEU A 12 -1.82 -0.73 -6.91
N ASP A 13 -1.46 0.31 -7.65
CA ASP A 13 -0.25 1.08 -7.38
C ASP A 13 -0.63 2.54 -7.21
N VAL A 14 0.31 3.32 -6.72
CA VAL A 14 0.12 4.76 -6.54
C VAL A 14 1.29 5.49 -7.18
N ALA A 15 1.08 6.76 -7.47
CA ALA A 15 2.04 7.50 -8.28
C ALA A 15 3.18 8.11 -7.48
N GLY A 16 2.95 8.45 -6.23
CA GLY A 16 3.90 9.27 -5.50
C GLY A 16 4.43 8.63 -4.22
N THR A 17 4.99 9.47 -3.38
CA THR A 17 5.59 9.04 -2.11
C THR A 17 4.63 9.18 -0.94
N THR A 18 3.45 9.75 -1.20
CA THR A 18 2.39 9.85 -0.21
C THR A 18 1.07 9.52 -0.89
N LEU A 19 0.06 9.22 -0.10
CA LEU A 19 -1.26 8.93 -0.64
C LEU A 19 -2.04 10.21 -0.86
N THR A 20 -2.64 10.34 -2.04
CA THR A 20 -3.59 11.41 -2.30
C THR A 20 -4.97 10.99 -1.80
N ALA A 21 -5.91 11.92 -1.77
CA ALA A 21 -7.28 11.60 -1.42
C ALA A 21 -7.87 10.56 -2.38
N GLU A 22 -7.52 10.70 -3.65
CA GLU A 22 -7.96 9.76 -4.68
C GLU A 22 -7.39 8.38 -4.47
N ASP A 23 -6.11 8.31 -4.08
CA ASP A 23 -5.47 7.04 -3.78
C ASP A 23 -6.18 6.33 -2.63
N ARG A 24 -6.49 7.08 -1.57
CA ARG A 24 -7.18 6.51 -0.42
C ARG A 24 -8.54 5.96 -0.81
N GLU A 25 -9.24 6.68 -1.65
CA GLU A 25 -10.55 6.25 -2.11
C GLU A 25 -10.46 4.95 -2.89
N ARG A 26 -9.53 4.87 -3.82
CA ARG A 26 -9.36 3.67 -4.64
C ARG A 26 -8.94 2.47 -3.80
N LEU A 27 -8.07 2.69 -2.82
CA LEU A 27 -7.58 1.60 -1.99
C LEU A 27 -8.63 1.08 -1.01
N CYS A 28 -9.68 1.84 -0.80
CA CYS A 28 -10.78 1.41 0.06
C CYS A 28 -11.89 0.71 -0.71
N HIS A 29 -11.62 0.28 -1.93
CA HIS A 29 -12.59 -0.47 -2.73
C HIS A 29 -12.59 -1.94 -2.28
N PRO A 30 -13.77 -2.58 -2.20
CA PRO A 30 -13.85 -3.97 -1.73
C PRO A 30 -13.06 -4.97 -2.56
N LEU A 31 -12.85 -4.69 -3.85
CA LEU A 31 -12.10 -5.61 -4.70
C LEU A 31 -10.59 -5.49 -4.54
N VAL A 32 -10.11 -4.49 -3.82
CA VAL A 32 -8.68 -4.27 -3.65
C VAL A 32 -8.19 -5.05 -2.44
N GLY A 33 -7.11 -5.78 -2.63
CA GLY A 33 -6.50 -6.56 -1.55
C GLY A 33 -5.10 -6.11 -1.21
N GLY A 34 -4.47 -5.29 -2.06
CA GLY A 34 -3.12 -4.88 -1.80
C GLY A 34 -2.64 -3.76 -2.68
N ILE A 35 -1.42 -3.37 -2.44
CA ILE A 35 -0.78 -2.30 -3.16
C ILE A 35 0.64 -2.73 -3.52
N ILE A 36 1.09 -2.33 -4.69
CA ILE A 36 2.44 -2.58 -5.14
C ILE A 36 3.20 -1.26 -5.12
N LEU A 37 4.33 -1.25 -4.44
CA LEU A 37 5.19 -0.07 -4.38
C LEU A 37 6.39 -0.27 -5.29
N PHE A 38 6.74 0.77 -6.01
CA PHE A 38 7.87 0.78 -6.92
C PHE A 38 8.92 1.77 -6.40
N SER A 39 10.08 1.80 -7.03
CA SER A 39 11.13 2.70 -6.59
C SER A 39 10.68 4.17 -6.59
N ARG A 40 9.75 4.53 -7.45
CA ARG A 40 9.24 5.90 -7.48
C ARG A 40 8.49 6.29 -6.20
N ASN A 41 8.07 5.27 -5.43
CA ASN A 41 7.34 5.51 -4.18
C ASN A 41 8.27 5.64 -2.98
N PHE A 42 9.56 5.49 -3.18
CA PHE A 42 10.54 5.51 -2.11
C PHE A 42 11.35 6.78 -2.16
N GLU A 43 11.40 7.49 -1.06
CA GLU A 43 12.23 8.70 -0.95
C GLU A 43 13.23 8.55 0.18
N SER A 44 12.79 8.02 1.31
CA SER A 44 13.64 7.80 2.47
C SER A 44 13.01 6.70 3.31
N CYS A 45 13.77 6.14 4.23
CA CYS A 45 13.22 5.11 5.12
C CYS A 45 12.09 5.66 5.98
N ALA A 46 12.24 6.89 6.46
CA ALA A 46 11.21 7.51 7.29
C ALA A 46 9.93 7.75 6.47
N GLN A 47 10.10 8.21 5.23
CA GLN A 47 8.96 8.44 4.37
C GLN A 47 8.25 7.13 4.04
N LEU A 48 9.01 6.08 3.73
CA LEU A 48 8.43 4.79 3.41
C LEU A 48 7.68 4.20 4.60
N ALA A 49 8.22 4.34 5.79
CA ALA A 49 7.55 3.87 7.00
C ALA A 49 6.22 4.61 7.20
N ALA A 50 6.21 5.92 6.96
CA ALA A 50 4.97 6.69 7.07
C ALA A 50 3.96 6.27 6.02
N LEU A 51 4.40 6.03 4.80
CA LEU A 51 3.52 5.60 3.72
C LEU A 51 2.89 4.24 4.02
N THR A 52 3.70 3.27 4.45
CA THR A 52 3.18 1.93 4.76
C THR A 52 2.24 1.97 5.96
N ALA A 53 2.54 2.80 6.96
CA ALA A 53 1.65 2.95 8.10
C ALA A 53 0.31 3.53 7.68
N GLU A 54 0.34 4.51 6.79
CA GLU A 54 -0.91 5.09 6.29
C GLU A 54 -1.73 4.08 5.52
N ILE A 55 -1.07 3.29 4.67
CA ILE A 55 -1.76 2.25 3.90
C ILE A 55 -2.42 1.24 4.84
N HIS A 56 -1.69 0.80 5.84
CA HIS A 56 -2.22 -0.20 6.77
C HIS A 56 -3.37 0.33 7.63
N ALA A 57 -3.41 1.64 7.83
CA ALA A 57 -4.46 2.24 8.63
C ALA A 57 -5.77 2.48 7.88
N LEU A 58 -5.76 2.28 6.55
CA LEU A 58 -6.94 2.61 5.74
C LEU A 58 -8.10 1.66 5.98
N ARG A 59 -7.82 0.40 6.20
CA ARG A 59 -8.89 -0.58 6.28
C ARG A 59 -8.45 -1.82 7.05
N GLU A 60 -9.40 -2.66 7.43
CA GLU A 60 -9.19 -3.93 8.09
C GLU A 60 -9.89 -5.03 7.32
N PRO A 61 -9.23 -6.19 7.11
CA PRO A 61 -7.83 -6.42 7.42
C PRO A 61 -6.91 -5.53 6.58
N ARG A 62 -5.66 -5.39 7.02
CA ARG A 62 -4.72 -4.53 6.34
C ARG A 62 -4.47 -4.98 4.91
N LEU A 63 -4.27 -4.02 4.02
CA LEU A 63 -3.88 -4.32 2.66
C LEU A 63 -2.50 -4.98 2.66
N LEU A 64 -2.31 -5.90 1.74
CA LEU A 64 -0.98 -6.46 1.50
C LEU A 64 -0.13 -5.41 0.79
N ILE A 65 1.15 -5.38 1.15
CA ILE A 65 2.07 -4.46 0.50
C ILE A 65 3.17 -5.29 -0.15
N ALA A 66 3.35 -5.10 -1.43
CA ALA A 66 4.42 -5.73 -2.19
C ALA A 66 5.33 -4.65 -2.73
N VAL A 67 6.62 -4.94 -2.84
CA VAL A 67 7.58 -4.01 -3.41
C VAL A 67 8.16 -4.65 -4.65
N ASP A 68 8.14 -3.90 -5.74
CA ASP A 68 8.69 -4.35 -7.00
C ASP A 68 9.98 -3.59 -7.26
N HIS A 69 11.08 -4.33 -7.30
CA HIS A 69 12.39 -3.77 -7.59
C HIS A 69 12.84 -4.21 -8.97
N GLU A 70 13.86 -3.55 -9.48
CA GLU A 70 14.57 -4.07 -10.63
C GLU A 70 15.03 -5.46 -10.34
N GLY A 71 14.56 -6.43 -11.08
CA GLY A 71 14.99 -7.79 -10.93
C GLY A 71 14.26 -8.60 -9.90
N GLY A 72 13.23 -8.08 -9.25
CA GLY A 72 12.53 -8.92 -8.31
C GLY A 72 11.40 -8.25 -7.58
N ARG A 73 10.60 -9.08 -6.97
CA ARG A 73 9.49 -8.63 -6.15
C ARG A 73 9.69 -9.14 -4.74
N VAL A 74 9.60 -8.25 -3.78
CA VAL A 74 9.69 -8.61 -2.38
C VAL A 74 8.35 -8.31 -1.73
N GLN A 75 7.75 -9.34 -1.16
CA GLN A 75 6.48 -9.17 -0.50
C GLN A 75 6.71 -8.79 0.95
N ILE A 76 6.02 -7.75 1.38
CA ILE A 76 6.13 -7.27 2.75
C ILE A 76 4.78 -7.42 3.41
N GLY A 77 4.55 -8.58 3.99
CA GLY A 77 3.26 -8.87 4.61
C GLY A 77 3.07 -8.19 5.95
N ARG A 78 4.15 -7.70 6.54
CA ARG A 78 4.10 -6.97 7.79
C ARG A 78 4.74 -5.65 7.59
N ALA A 79 4.54 -4.74 8.48
CA ALA A 79 4.98 -3.39 8.30
C ALA A 79 6.47 -3.16 8.50
N HIS A 80 7.23 -4.19 8.63
CA HIS A 80 8.67 -3.99 8.69
C HIS A 80 9.20 -4.02 7.26
N VAL A 81 10.05 -3.14 6.94
CA VAL A 81 10.61 -3.04 5.61
C VAL A 81 12.11 -3.09 5.71
#